data_825a696f5f4efe9f26f1b325ee4fe7e8
#
_entry.id   825a696f5f4efe9f26f1b325ee4fe7e8
#
_cell.length_a   1.000
_cell.length_b   1.000
_cell.length_c   1.000
_cell.angle_alpha   90.00
_cell.angle_beta   90.00
_cell.angle_gamma   90.00
#
_symmetry.space_group_name_H-M   'P 1'
#
loop_
_entity.id
_entity.type
_entity.pdbx_description
1 polymer ?
#
loop_
_entity_poly.entity_id
_entity_poly.type
_entity_poly.pdbx_seq_one_letter_code
_entity_poly.pdbx_strand_id
1 'polypeptide(L)' 'MGIQQLAISVDDISETISKLLDMGIRMINSEPQVGHGGNKIAFVHPSSSGGVLIELVEHI' A
#
# COMPACT_ATOMS: atom_id res chain seq x y z
N MET A 1 18.18 5.81 13.40
CA MET A 1 17.07 4.87 13.38
C MET A 1 16.50 4.77 11.98
N GLY A 2 16.40 3.60 11.44
CA GLY A 2 15.89 3.40 10.09
C GLY A 2 14.38 3.44 10.02
N ILE A 3 13.86 3.75 8.82
CA ILE A 3 12.43 3.65 8.54
C ILE A 3 12.11 2.17 8.39
N GLN A 4 11.11 1.71 9.13
CA GLN A 4 10.62 0.35 8.97
C GLN A 4 9.71 0.29 7.75
N GLN A 5 9.91 -0.73 6.93
CA GLN A 5 9.11 -0.96 5.74
C GLN A 5 8.62 -2.40 5.72
N LEU A 6 7.42 -2.58 5.21
CA LEU A 6 6.82 -3.91 5.07
C LEU A 6 6.12 -3.97 3.72
N ALA A 7 6.44 -4.97 2.92
CA ALA A 7 5.78 -5.19 1.64
C ALA A 7 4.80 -6.36 1.79
N ILE A 8 3.58 -6.15 1.34
CA ILE A 8 2.50 -7.14 1.44
C ILE A 8 1.95 -7.41 0.04
N SER A 9 1.97 -8.67 -0.37
CA SER A 9 1.37 -9.08 -1.65
C SER A 9 -0.14 -9.18 -1.50
N VAL A 10 -0.86 -8.63 -2.46
CA VAL A 10 -2.33 -8.68 -2.52
C VAL A 10 -2.78 -9.19 -3.88
N ASP A 11 -3.96 -9.77 -3.94
CA ASP A 11 -4.50 -10.31 -5.20
C ASP A 11 -5.11 -9.22 -6.07
N ASP A 12 -5.79 -8.25 -5.46
CA ASP A 12 -6.44 -7.14 -6.16
C ASP A 12 -6.18 -5.88 -5.39
N ILE A 13 -5.21 -5.09 -5.85
CA ILE A 13 -4.77 -3.91 -5.12
C ILE A 13 -5.83 -2.81 -5.10
N SER A 14 -6.58 -2.65 -6.17
CA SER A 14 -7.63 -1.63 -6.22
C SER A 14 -8.73 -1.92 -5.19
N GLU A 15 -9.13 -3.17 -5.08
CA GLU A 15 -10.10 -3.59 -4.07
C GLU A 15 -9.54 -3.42 -2.67
N THR A 16 -8.28 -3.77 -2.46
CA THR A 16 -7.62 -3.62 -1.16
C THR A 16 -7.59 -2.16 -0.74
N ILE A 17 -7.20 -1.26 -1.64
CA ILE A 17 -7.18 0.18 -1.36
C ILE A 17 -8.58 0.66 -0.97
N SER A 18 -9.58 0.25 -1.74
CA SER A 18 -10.96 0.67 -1.48
C SER A 18 -11.43 0.25 -0.08
N LYS A 19 -11.13 -0.98 0.30
CA LYS A 19 -11.49 -1.49 1.64
C LYS A 19 -10.76 -0.73 2.75
N LEU A 20 -9.48 -0.44 2.55
CA LEU A 20 -8.70 0.30 3.55
C LEU A 20 -9.22 1.71 3.71
N LEU A 21 -9.55 2.40 2.61
CA LEU A 21 -10.12 3.73 2.67
C LEU A 21 -11.47 3.73 3.40
N ASP A 22 -12.30 2.73 3.14
CA ASP A 22 -13.58 2.60 3.82
C ASP A 22 -13.43 2.39 5.34
N MET A 23 -12.30 1.83 5.76
CA MET A 23 -11.97 1.63 7.18
C MET A 23 -11.34 2.86 7.82
N GLY A 24 -11.19 3.94 7.07
CA GLY A 24 -10.55 5.15 7.58
C GLY A 24 -9.03 5.12 7.55
N ILE A 25 -8.44 4.14 6.89
CA ILE A 25 -6.99 4.03 6.73
C ILE A 25 -6.53 5.06 5.69
N ARG A 26 -5.48 5.80 6.02
CA ARG A 26 -4.93 6.79 5.09
C ARG A 26 -3.95 6.13 4.14
N MET A 27 -4.09 6.48 2.86
CA MET A 27 -3.19 6.00 1.81
C MET A 27 -2.34 7.16 1.31
N ILE A 28 -1.07 6.89 1.01
CA ILE A 28 -0.24 7.84 0.26
C ILE A 28 -0.74 7.89 -1.18
N ASN A 29 -1.06 6.71 -1.75
CA ASN A 29 -1.60 6.61 -3.11
C ASN A 29 -3.03 6.09 -3.01
N SER A 30 -4.00 6.87 -3.47
CA SER A 30 -5.39 6.42 -3.53
C SER A 30 -5.65 5.53 -4.75
N GLU A 31 -4.73 5.52 -5.71
CA GLU A 31 -4.80 4.68 -6.90
C GLU A 31 -3.47 3.93 -7.06
N PRO A 32 -3.50 2.71 -7.61
CA PRO A 32 -2.28 1.96 -7.83
C PRO A 32 -1.33 2.67 -8.79
N GLN A 33 -0.05 2.56 -8.50
CA GLN A 33 1.03 3.05 -9.36
C GLN A 33 1.74 1.85 -9.97
N VAL A 34 2.36 2.03 -11.13
CA VAL A 34 3.21 1.00 -11.71
C VAL A 34 4.57 1.08 -11.04
N GLY A 35 4.96 -0.02 -10.42
CA GLY A 35 6.24 -0.14 -9.75
C GLY A 35 7.23 -0.98 -10.52
N HIS A 36 8.25 -1.45 -9.81
CA HIS A 36 9.32 -2.25 -10.39
C HIS A 36 8.75 -3.53 -11.03
N GLY A 37 9.22 -3.84 -12.24
CA GLY A 37 8.81 -5.04 -12.94
C GLY A 37 7.38 -5.02 -13.48
N GLY A 38 6.74 -3.85 -13.50
CA GLY A 38 5.36 -3.73 -13.99
C GLY A 38 4.31 -4.09 -12.95
N ASN A 39 4.71 -4.41 -11.72
CA ASN A 39 3.77 -4.68 -10.64
C ASN A 39 3.00 -3.41 -10.28
N LYS A 40 1.79 -3.58 -9.77
CA LYS A 40 1.01 -2.46 -9.24
C LYS A 40 1.33 -2.30 -7.76
N ILE A 41 1.60 -1.07 -7.35
CA ILE A 41 1.96 -0.78 -5.96
C ILE A 41 1.15 0.40 -5.42
N ALA A 42 1.02 0.44 -4.10
CA ALA A 42 0.46 1.58 -3.38
C ALA A 42 0.99 1.55 -1.95
N PHE A 43 1.09 2.72 -1.34
CA PHE A 43 1.62 2.83 0.01
C PHE A 43 0.55 3.28 0.99
N VAL A 44 0.50 2.62 2.14
CA VAL A 44 -0.29 3.06 3.28
C VAL A 44 0.48 4.16 4.00
N HIS A 45 -0.21 5.24 4.37
CA HIS A 45 0.43 6.34 5.07
C HIS A 45 0.87 5.88 6.47
N PRO A 46 2.11 6.19 6.89
CA PRO A 46 2.62 5.73 8.19
C PRO A 46 1.76 6.16 9.38
N SER A 47 1.01 7.25 9.28
CA SER A 47 0.12 7.67 10.37
C SER A 47 -0.98 6.66 10.65
N SER A 48 -1.32 5.80 9.69
CA SER A 48 -2.34 4.77 9.86
C SER A 48 -1.76 3.41 10.22
N SER A 49 -0.44 3.27 10.22
CA SER A 49 0.24 2.00 10.44
C SER A 49 1.28 2.06 11.55
N GLY A 50 1.13 3.01 12.48
CA GLY A 50 2.05 3.12 13.63
C GLY A 50 3.47 3.49 13.26
N GLY A 51 3.66 4.23 12.17
CA GLY A 51 4.97 4.69 11.72
C GLY A 51 5.68 3.73 10.78
N VAL A 52 5.04 2.62 10.39
CA VAL A 52 5.60 1.66 9.44
C VAL A 52 5.13 2.01 8.03
N LEU A 53 6.05 2.10 7.08
CA LEU A 53 5.69 2.28 5.69
C LEU A 53 5.30 0.93 5.10
N ILE A 54 4.02 0.78 4.76
CA ILE A 54 3.50 -0.46 4.20
C ILE A 54 3.29 -0.28 2.70
N GLU A 55 3.93 -1.16 1.93
CA GLU A 55 3.77 -1.22 0.49
C GLU A 55 2.86 -2.38 0.13
N LEU A 56 1.78 -2.08 -0.59
CA LEU A 56 0.91 -3.13 -1.15
C LEU A 56 1.40 -3.42 -2.56
N VAL A 57 1.51 -4.70 -2.91
CA VAL A 57 2.02 -5.12 -4.21
C VAL A 57 1.09 -6.14 -4.84
N GLU A 58 0.60 -5.83 -6.03
CA GLU A 58 -0.10 -6.81 -6.86
C GLU A 58 0.85 -7.22 -7.98
N HIS A 59 1.26 -8.47 -7.98
CA HIS A 59 2.19 -8.99 -8.98
C HIS A 59 1.46 -9.24 -10.30
N ILE A 60 2.14 -8.92 -11.40
CA ILE A 60 1.61 -9.17 -12.74
C ILE A 60 1.62 -10.65 -13.08
#